data_64d1cdc9265639f8739f2383066c6c8c
#
_entry.id   64d1cdc9265639f8739f2383066c6c8c
#
_cell.length_a   1.000
_cell.length_b   1.000
_cell.length_c   1.000
_cell.angle_alpha   90.00
_cell.angle_beta   90.00
_cell.angle_gamma   90.00
#
_symmetry.space_group_name_H-M   'P 1'
#
loop_
_entity.id
_entity.type
_entity.pdbx_description
1 polymer ?
#
loop_
_entity_poly.entity_id
_entity_poly.type
_entity_poly.pdbx_seq_one_letter_code
_entity_poly.pdbx_strand_id
1 'polypeptide(L)'
;MPKWRGAAPIQRSIMNLDKETGVSVMKIAEQLDTGPVCNTYKIDLTNNLNAIDVSEKLSLIAAEKILDNVDDIMDDKVKFIEQDHSKATYASKIQKAEGEINWNDEAKIIIGKINGLYPVPGAFFIYKGERYKILKAEIGNGIGKPGEIVSDYLDIVCGDKKTIKIQEIQRQGKKPQNIGEFMLGSQIKKGAVI
;
A
#
# COMPACT_ATOMS: atom_id res chain seq x y z
N MET A 1 13.51 -12.60 -1.64
CA MET A 1 13.28 -12.29 -3.04
C MET A 1 13.46 -13.54 -3.83
N PRO A 2 12.54 -13.90 -4.69
CA PRO A 2 12.39 -13.33 -6.04
C PRO A 2 11.10 -12.51 -6.26
N LYS A 3 10.25 -12.33 -5.26
CA LYS A 3 8.97 -11.62 -5.42
C LYS A 3 9.17 -10.11 -5.45
N TRP A 4 8.40 -9.41 -6.30
CA TRP A 4 8.34 -7.97 -6.42
C TRP A 4 9.63 -7.27 -6.88
N ARG A 5 10.34 -7.83 -7.89
CA ARG A 5 11.46 -7.13 -8.55
C ARG A 5 10.98 -5.87 -9.25
N GLY A 6 11.69 -4.76 -9.12
CA GLY A 6 11.42 -3.54 -9.89
C GLY A 6 11.10 -2.29 -9.08
N ALA A 7 10.25 -1.41 -9.64
CA ALA A 7 10.17 -0.01 -9.23
C ALA A 7 9.35 0.26 -7.94
N ALA A 8 8.43 -0.62 -7.55
CA ALA A 8 7.48 -0.35 -6.46
C ALA A 8 7.18 -1.58 -5.59
N PRO A 9 8.21 -2.30 -5.07
CA PRO A 9 8.01 -3.55 -4.32
C PRO A 9 7.16 -3.37 -3.06
N ILE A 10 7.37 -2.30 -2.30
CA ILE A 10 6.63 -2.01 -1.06
C ILE A 10 5.15 -1.81 -1.36
N GLN A 11 4.84 -0.93 -2.30
CA GLN A 11 3.46 -0.62 -2.68
C GLN A 11 2.74 -1.88 -3.19
N ARG A 12 3.38 -2.62 -4.08
CA ARG A 12 2.80 -3.85 -4.66
C ARG A 12 2.55 -4.93 -3.61
N SER A 13 3.46 -5.13 -2.66
CA SER A 13 3.27 -6.12 -1.59
C SER A 13 2.09 -5.75 -0.68
N ILE A 14 1.92 -4.48 -0.33
CA ILE A 14 0.78 -4.00 0.48
C ILE A 14 -0.53 -4.14 -0.29
N MET A 15 -0.58 -3.67 -1.55
CA MET A 15 -1.77 -3.77 -2.41
C MET A 15 -2.19 -5.22 -2.68
N ASN A 16 -1.22 -6.13 -2.74
CA ASN A 16 -1.46 -7.57 -2.91
C ASN A 16 -1.82 -8.28 -1.60
N LEU A 17 -1.91 -7.57 -0.49
CA LEU A 17 -2.22 -8.11 0.84
C LEU A 17 -1.25 -9.23 1.25
N ASP A 18 0.03 -9.08 0.91
CA ASP A 18 1.07 -10.01 1.35
C ASP A 18 1.14 -10.00 2.89
N LYS A 19 1.40 -11.15 3.48
CA LYS A 19 1.52 -11.27 4.94
C LYS A 19 2.83 -10.70 5.46
N GLU A 20 3.88 -10.73 4.62
CA GLU A 20 5.22 -10.30 4.95
C GLU A 20 5.87 -9.58 3.78
N THR A 21 6.81 -8.70 4.07
CA THR A 21 7.76 -8.13 3.12
C THR A 21 9.15 -8.11 3.75
N GLY A 22 10.17 -7.59 3.06
CA GLY A 22 11.51 -7.59 3.63
C GLY A 22 12.54 -6.87 2.78
N VAL A 23 13.74 -6.77 3.32
CA VAL A 23 14.93 -6.27 2.65
C VAL A 23 15.94 -7.40 2.49
N SER A 24 16.64 -7.43 1.36
CA SER A 24 17.66 -8.44 1.07
C SER A 24 18.98 -7.76 0.73
N VAL A 25 20.08 -8.34 1.22
CA VAL A 25 21.44 -7.98 0.81
C VAL A 25 21.82 -8.86 -0.37
N MET A 26 22.11 -8.24 -1.53
CA MET A 26 22.36 -8.97 -2.77
C MET A 26 23.52 -8.34 -3.56
N LYS A 27 24.18 -9.13 -4.40
CA LYS A 27 25.15 -8.63 -5.38
C LYS A 27 24.43 -7.92 -6.52
N ILE A 28 25.05 -6.87 -7.05
CA ILE A 28 24.55 -6.21 -8.28
C ILE A 28 24.78 -7.15 -9.45
N ALA A 29 23.76 -7.28 -10.31
CA ALA A 29 23.80 -8.04 -11.54
C ALA A 29 23.33 -7.18 -12.72
N GLU A 30 23.53 -7.63 -13.93
CA GLU A 30 23.17 -6.88 -15.15
C GLU A 30 21.66 -6.61 -15.25
N GLN A 31 20.85 -7.61 -14.88
CA GLN A 31 19.40 -7.47 -14.87
C GLN A 31 18.92 -6.96 -13.52
N LEU A 32 17.84 -6.18 -13.54
CA LEU A 32 17.24 -5.54 -12.35
C LEU A 32 16.82 -6.59 -11.31
N ASP A 33 17.35 -6.43 -10.08
CA ASP A 33 17.03 -7.22 -8.89
C ASP A 33 17.20 -8.75 -9.06
N THR A 34 18.15 -9.19 -9.89
CA THR A 34 18.36 -10.62 -10.19
C THR A 34 19.59 -11.23 -9.51
N GLY A 35 20.45 -10.41 -8.90
CA GLY A 35 21.71 -10.89 -8.32
C GLY A 35 21.52 -11.86 -7.16
N PRO A 36 22.55 -12.66 -6.86
CA PRO A 36 22.51 -13.61 -5.76
C PRO A 36 22.41 -12.91 -4.40
N VAL A 37 21.68 -13.52 -3.46
CA VAL A 37 21.32 -12.96 -2.15
C VAL A 37 22.10 -13.68 -1.06
N CYS A 38 22.68 -12.91 -0.11
CA CYS A 38 23.30 -13.52 1.08
C CYS A 38 22.31 -13.57 2.25
N ASN A 39 21.59 -12.49 2.50
CA ASN A 39 20.67 -12.41 3.64
C ASN A 39 19.34 -11.75 3.27
N THR A 40 18.27 -12.14 3.95
CA THR A 40 16.93 -11.54 3.84
C THR A 40 16.34 -11.34 5.22
N TYR A 41 15.88 -10.13 5.51
CA TYR A 41 15.26 -9.72 6.77
C TYR A 41 13.81 -9.36 6.50
N LYS A 42 12.88 -10.01 7.21
CA LYS A 42 11.44 -9.90 6.98
C LYS A 42 10.74 -9.08 8.05
N ILE A 43 9.64 -8.45 7.68
CA ILE A 43 8.68 -7.82 8.57
C ILE A 43 7.26 -8.27 8.22
N ASP A 44 6.38 -8.32 9.21
CA ASP A 44 4.97 -8.59 9.01
C ASP A 44 4.22 -7.35 8.50
N LEU A 45 3.29 -7.56 7.56
CA LEU A 45 2.40 -6.52 7.01
C LEU A 45 0.99 -6.56 7.62
N THR A 46 0.80 -7.20 8.78
CA THR A 46 -0.52 -7.53 9.33
C THR A 46 -1.28 -6.37 9.98
N ASN A 47 -0.67 -5.21 10.20
CA ASN A 47 -1.23 -4.15 11.06
C ASN A 47 -1.63 -2.87 10.32
N ASN A 48 -2.30 -2.98 9.17
CA ASN A 48 -2.76 -1.81 8.40
C ASN A 48 -1.65 -0.74 8.15
N LEU A 49 -0.41 -1.20 8.03
CA LEU A 49 0.73 -0.33 7.75
C LEU A 49 0.59 0.25 6.35
N ASN A 50 0.82 1.55 6.22
CA ASN A 50 0.89 2.17 4.90
C ASN A 50 2.32 2.09 4.31
N ALA A 51 2.47 2.53 3.07
CA ALA A 51 3.75 2.43 2.36
C ALA A 51 4.89 3.23 3.01
N ILE A 52 4.59 4.34 3.68
CA ILE A 52 5.60 5.10 4.45
C ILE A 52 6.04 4.31 5.68
N ASP A 53 5.09 3.82 6.49
CA ASP A 53 5.40 3.04 7.70
C ASP A 53 6.30 1.83 7.38
N VAL A 54 5.97 1.13 6.29
CA VAL A 54 6.75 -0.03 5.82
C VAL A 54 8.13 0.41 5.33
N SER A 55 8.21 1.49 4.55
CA SER A 55 9.48 2.01 4.04
C SER A 55 10.42 2.44 5.16
N GLU A 56 9.92 3.13 6.18
CA GLU A 56 10.69 3.54 7.34
C GLU A 56 11.23 2.32 8.12
N LYS A 57 10.37 1.33 8.40
CA LYS A 57 10.80 0.09 9.07
C LYS A 57 11.88 -0.65 8.29
N LEU A 58 11.68 -0.80 6.97
CA LEU A 58 12.66 -1.50 6.12
C LEU A 58 13.97 -0.72 6.00
N SER A 59 13.93 0.62 5.97
CA SER A 59 15.15 1.45 5.90
C SER A 59 16.00 1.33 7.17
N LEU A 60 15.37 1.30 8.34
CA LEU A 60 16.07 1.08 9.62
C LEU A 60 16.72 -0.29 9.67
N ILE A 61 15.97 -1.34 9.29
CA ILE A 61 16.51 -2.71 9.22
C ILE A 61 17.65 -2.78 8.20
N ALA A 62 17.50 -2.16 7.03
CA ALA A 62 18.55 -2.16 6.01
C ALA A 62 19.84 -1.50 6.52
N ALA A 63 19.73 -0.35 7.19
CA ALA A 63 20.87 0.38 7.73
C ALA A 63 21.59 -0.42 8.83
N GLU A 64 20.85 -1.03 9.75
CA GLU A 64 21.42 -1.90 10.80
C GLU A 64 22.08 -3.14 10.19
N LYS A 65 21.35 -3.84 9.33
CA LYS A 65 21.81 -5.14 8.83
C LYS A 65 22.91 -5.07 7.76
N ILE A 66 23.06 -3.97 7.05
CA ILE A 66 24.21 -3.81 6.17
C ILE A 66 25.51 -3.65 6.98
N LEU A 67 25.45 -2.95 8.10
CA LEU A 67 26.60 -2.82 9.00
C LEU A 67 27.03 -4.17 9.58
N ASP A 68 26.05 -4.99 9.99
CA ASP A 68 26.31 -6.36 10.50
C ASP A 68 26.93 -7.30 9.44
N ASN A 69 26.70 -7.04 8.16
CA ASN A 69 27.11 -7.93 7.07
C ASN A 69 28.35 -7.46 6.32
N VAL A 70 28.72 -6.17 6.40
CA VAL A 70 29.75 -5.60 5.52
C VAL A 70 31.11 -6.25 5.75
N ASP A 71 31.51 -6.45 6.98
CA ASP A 71 32.80 -7.06 7.32
C ASP A 71 32.86 -8.52 6.86
N ASP A 72 31.83 -9.28 7.09
CA ASP A 72 31.70 -10.66 6.64
C ASP A 72 31.67 -10.80 5.11
N ILE A 73 31.09 -9.81 4.41
CA ILE A 73 31.09 -9.75 2.94
C ILE A 73 32.51 -9.45 2.44
N MET A 74 33.24 -8.51 3.07
CA MET A 74 34.59 -8.15 2.68
C MET A 74 35.61 -9.28 2.95
N ASP A 75 35.36 -10.07 4.00
CA ASP A 75 36.17 -11.21 4.38
C ASP A 75 35.78 -12.52 3.65
N ASP A 76 34.88 -12.46 2.65
CA ASP A 76 34.33 -13.63 1.93
C ASP A 76 33.72 -14.72 2.85
N LYS A 77 33.22 -14.32 4.03
CA LYS A 77 32.61 -15.25 5.00
C LYS A 77 31.13 -15.55 4.69
N VAL A 78 30.48 -14.74 3.86
CA VAL A 78 29.05 -14.92 3.49
C VAL A 78 28.90 -15.71 2.20
N LYS A 79 27.91 -16.60 2.18
CA LYS A 79 27.53 -17.34 0.98
C LYS A 79 26.41 -16.61 0.25
N PHE A 80 26.64 -16.24 -1.01
CA PHE A 80 25.62 -15.73 -1.89
C PHE A 80 24.92 -16.88 -2.62
N ILE A 81 23.58 -16.89 -2.57
CA ILE A 81 22.71 -17.93 -3.16
C ILE A 81 21.97 -17.34 -4.33
N GLU A 82 22.00 -18.02 -5.48
CA GLU A 82 21.23 -17.63 -6.67
C GLU A 82 19.74 -17.62 -6.37
N GLN A 83 19.05 -16.64 -6.92
CA GLN A 83 17.60 -16.54 -6.79
C GLN A 83 16.91 -17.55 -7.72
N ASP A 84 15.79 -18.13 -7.26
CA ASP A 84 14.92 -18.94 -8.11
C ASP A 84 14.13 -18.05 -9.07
N HIS A 85 14.63 -17.88 -10.29
CA HIS A 85 14.03 -17.03 -11.30
C HIS A 85 12.63 -17.50 -11.75
N SER A 86 12.30 -18.78 -11.56
CA SER A 86 10.96 -19.31 -11.91
C SER A 86 9.85 -18.75 -11.01
N LYS A 87 10.21 -18.25 -9.82
CA LYS A 87 9.30 -17.62 -8.83
C LYS A 87 9.29 -16.10 -8.89
N ALA A 88 9.98 -15.52 -9.85
CA ALA A 88 10.08 -14.07 -9.96
C ALA A 88 8.72 -13.43 -10.29
N THR A 89 8.36 -12.38 -9.53
CA THR A 89 7.26 -11.48 -9.86
C THR A 89 7.78 -10.05 -9.95
N TYR A 90 7.06 -9.19 -10.67
CA TYR A 90 7.54 -7.86 -10.97
C TYR A 90 6.63 -6.77 -10.41
N ALA A 91 7.26 -5.76 -9.83
CA ALA A 91 6.64 -4.57 -9.28
C ALA A 91 6.79 -3.40 -10.25
N SER A 92 5.87 -3.31 -11.23
CA SER A 92 5.83 -2.20 -12.17
C SER A 92 5.61 -0.87 -11.46
N LYS A 93 6.13 0.23 -12.06
CA LYS A 93 5.91 1.60 -11.59
C LYS A 93 4.41 1.87 -11.43
N ILE A 94 4.04 2.48 -10.30
CA ILE A 94 2.67 2.87 -10.01
C ILE A 94 2.21 4.00 -10.95
N GLN A 95 1.08 3.81 -11.60
CA GLN A 95 0.42 4.82 -12.43
C GLN A 95 -0.63 5.56 -11.63
N LYS A 96 -0.83 6.86 -11.89
CA LYS A 96 -1.83 7.67 -11.18
C LYS A 96 -3.25 7.11 -11.28
N ALA A 97 -3.60 6.54 -12.44
CA ALA A 97 -4.90 5.93 -12.67
C ALA A 97 -5.19 4.72 -11.78
N GLU A 98 -4.15 3.98 -11.34
CA GLU A 98 -4.31 2.85 -10.42
C GLU A 98 -4.88 3.27 -9.05
N GLY A 99 -4.78 4.56 -8.71
CA GLY A 99 -5.33 5.11 -7.48
C GLY A 99 -6.87 5.19 -7.46
N GLU A 100 -7.55 5.11 -8.59
CA GLU A 100 -9.01 5.14 -8.61
C GLU A 100 -9.58 3.88 -7.95
N ILE A 101 -10.52 4.09 -7.02
CA ILE A 101 -11.15 3.01 -6.26
C ILE A 101 -12.31 2.45 -7.06
N ASN A 102 -12.33 1.13 -7.23
CA ASN A 102 -13.50 0.39 -7.70
C ASN A 102 -14.27 -0.14 -6.49
N TRP A 103 -15.43 0.42 -6.21
CA TRP A 103 -16.24 0.05 -5.06
C TRP A 103 -16.84 -1.38 -5.15
N ASN A 104 -16.79 -2.02 -6.32
CA ASN A 104 -17.16 -3.43 -6.48
C ASN A 104 -16.10 -4.39 -5.92
N ASP A 105 -14.91 -3.90 -5.62
CA ASP A 105 -13.87 -4.70 -4.98
C ASP A 105 -14.23 -4.99 -3.51
N GLU A 106 -13.63 -6.03 -2.94
CA GLU A 106 -13.74 -6.33 -1.51
C GLU A 106 -13.07 -5.24 -0.67
N ALA A 107 -13.62 -4.96 0.51
CA ALA A 107 -13.10 -3.92 1.41
C ALA A 107 -11.60 -4.07 1.72
N LYS A 108 -11.11 -5.31 1.90
CA LYS A 108 -9.68 -5.58 2.14
C LYS A 108 -8.79 -5.16 0.96
N ILE A 109 -9.26 -5.33 -0.29
CA ILE A 109 -8.53 -4.91 -1.51
C ILE A 109 -8.44 -3.38 -1.55
N ILE A 110 -9.54 -2.70 -1.24
CA ILE A 110 -9.60 -1.23 -1.20
C ILE A 110 -8.68 -0.69 -0.10
N ILE A 111 -8.66 -1.28 1.11
CA ILE A 111 -7.72 -0.90 2.19
C ILE A 111 -6.27 -1.14 1.75
N GLY A 112 -5.98 -2.27 1.12
CA GLY A 112 -4.65 -2.54 0.56
C GLY A 112 -4.22 -1.46 -0.45
N LYS A 113 -5.14 -1.01 -1.31
CA LYS A 113 -4.90 0.09 -2.26
C LYS A 113 -4.67 1.43 -1.54
N ILE A 114 -5.50 1.78 -0.54
CA ILE A 114 -5.35 3.01 0.26
C ILE A 114 -3.97 3.04 0.92
N ASN A 115 -3.61 1.98 1.63
CA ASN A 115 -2.35 1.90 2.36
C ASN A 115 -1.13 1.82 1.43
N GLY A 116 -1.20 1.01 0.37
CA GLY A 116 -0.08 0.81 -0.56
C GLY A 116 0.22 2.05 -1.41
N LEU A 117 -0.78 2.88 -1.70
CA LEU A 117 -0.61 4.10 -2.49
C LEU A 117 -0.43 5.36 -1.65
N TYR A 118 -0.49 5.27 -0.33
CA TYR A 118 -0.28 6.41 0.58
C TYR A 118 1.16 6.92 0.54
N PRO A 119 1.41 8.22 0.56
CA PRO A 119 0.45 9.31 0.31
C PRO A 119 0.34 9.66 -1.18
N VAL A 120 1.21 9.09 -2.03
CA VAL A 120 1.35 9.42 -3.45
C VAL A 120 1.47 8.13 -4.27
N PRO A 121 0.62 7.97 -5.32
CA PRO A 121 -0.37 8.92 -5.83
C PRO A 121 -1.60 9.08 -4.92
N GLY A 122 -1.84 8.14 -4.01
CA GLY A 122 -2.99 8.02 -3.12
C GLY A 122 -4.19 7.36 -3.82
N ALA A 123 -4.94 6.57 -3.06
CA ALA A 123 -6.22 6.02 -3.52
C ALA A 123 -7.30 7.10 -3.48
N PHE A 124 -8.18 7.14 -4.47
CA PHE A 124 -9.18 8.21 -4.60
C PHE A 124 -10.46 7.72 -5.27
N PHE A 125 -11.50 8.49 -5.08
CA PHE A 125 -12.75 8.40 -5.85
C PHE A 125 -13.09 9.77 -6.46
N ILE A 126 -14.02 9.76 -7.44
CA ILE A 126 -14.54 10.97 -8.07
C ILE A 126 -16.00 11.14 -7.65
N TYR A 127 -16.35 12.33 -7.19
CA TYR A 127 -17.75 12.69 -6.92
C TYR A 127 -18.04 14.07 -7.51
N LYS A 128 -19.05 14.15 -8.38
CA LYS A 128 -19.42 15.38 -9.12
C LYS A 128 -18.24 16.07 -9.81
N GLY A 129 -17.36 15.29 -10.42
CA GLY A 129 -16.19 15.78 -11.16
C GLY A 129 -14.99 16.20 -10.30
N GLU A 130 -15.09 16.12 -8.98
CA GLU A 130 -13.99 16.41 -8.06
C GLU A 130 -13.37 15.12 -7.53
N ARG A 131 -12.03 15.13 -7.36
CA ARG A 131 -11.29 14.00 -6.82
C ARG A 131 -11.13 14.15 -5.30
N TYR A 132 -11.45 13.06 -4.61
CA TYR A 132 -11.30 12.90 -3.16
C TYR A 132 -10.35 11.75 -2.87
N LYS A 133 -9.19 12.06 -2.31
CA LYS A 133 -8.18 11.08 -1.93
C LYS A 133 -8.47 10.59 -0.51
N ILE A 134 -8.46 9.28 -0.32
CA ILE A 134 -8.58 8.66 1.01
C ILE A 134 -7.17 8.43 1.53
N LEU A 135 -6.84 9.02 2.67
CA LEU A 135 -5.52 8.94 3.28
C LEU A 135 -5.46 7.90 4.40
N LYS A 136 -6.57 7.77 5.14
CA LYS A 136 -6.69 6.80 6.23
C LYS A 136 -8.12 6.27 6.29
N ALA A 137 -8.25 4.96 6.44
CA ALA A 137 -9.55 4.31 6.54
C ALA A 137 -9.44 2.97 7.28
N GLU A 138 -10.58 2.45 7.70
CA GLU A 138 -10.72 1.12 8.28
C GLU A 138 -11.92 0.39 7.67
N ILE A 139 -11.96 -0.95 7.86
CA ILE A 139 -13.09 -1.75 7.42
C ILE A 139 -14.20 -1.67 8.47
N GLY A 140 -15.42 -1.40 8.01
CA GLY A 140 -16.63 -1.44 8.80
C GLY A 140 -17.67 -2.39 8.26
N ASN A 141 -18.86 -2.33 8.84
CA ASN A 141 -20.03 -3.08 8.38
C ASN A 141 -21.12 -2.09 7.96
N GLY A 142 -21.84 -2.44 6.89
CA GLY A 142 -22.96 -1.64 6.42
C GLY A 142 -23.82 -2.44 5.43
N ILE A 143 -25.01 -1.94 5.15
CA ILE A 143 -25.95 -2.55 4.22
C ILE A 143 -26.25 -1.52 3.13
N GLY A 144 -26.05 -1.90 1.88
CA GLY A 144 -26.27 -1.03 0.72
C GLY A 144 -25.66 -1.66 -0.54
N LYS A 145 -25.66 -0.88 -1.62
CA LYS A 145 -25.04 -1.26 -2.89
C LYS A 145 -23.58 -0.78 -2.91
N PRO A 146 -22.67 -1.44 -3.65
CA PRO A 146 -21.32 -0.95 -3.83
C PRO A 146 -21.28 0.53 -4.27
N GLY A 147 -20.47 1.36 -3.62
CA GLY A 147 -20.39 2.80 -3.84
C GLY A 147 -21.43 3.63 -3.09
N GLU A 148 -22.40 3.02 -2.41
CA GLU A 148 -23.41 3.74 -1.63
C GLU A 148 -22.85 4.22 -0.29
N ILE A 149 -23.09 5.48 0.05
CA ILE A 149 -22.73 6.09 1.32
C ILE A 149 -23.84 5.80 2.34
N VAL A 150 -23.52 5.06 3.39
CA VAL A 150 -24.51 4.54 4.35
C VAL A 150 -24.48 5.24 5.70
N SER A 151 -23.53 6.18 5.93
CA SER A 151 -23.44 6.95 7.16
C SER A 151 -23.19 8.44 6.90
N ASP A 152 -23.35 9.25 7.95
CA ASP A 152 -23.01 10.68 7.91
C ASP A 152 -21.51 10.96 8.01
N TYR A 153 -20.69 9.91 8.14
CA TYR A 153 -19.22 9.98 8.20
C TYR A 153 -18.54 9.30 6.99
N LEU A 154 -19.22 9.24 5.84
CA LEU A 154 -18.70 8.64 4.60
C LEU A 154 -18.28 7.17 4.75
N ASP A 155 -19.11 6.34 5.41
CA ASP A 155 -18.96 4.89 5.29
C ASP A 155 -19.49 4.46 3.93
N ILE A 156 -18.63 3.90 3.08
CA ILE A 156 -18.96 3.57 1.69
C ILE A 156 -18.96 2.05 1.54
N VAL A 157 -20.04 1.52 0.97
CA VAL A 157 -20.24 0.07 0.80
C VAL A 157 -19.33 -0.47 -0.31
N CYS A 158 -18.76 -1.66 -0.05
CA CYS A 158 -17.90 -2.40 -0.96
C CYS A 158 -18.62 -3.62 -1.55
N GLY A 159 -17.98 -4.28 -2.52
CA GLY A 159 -18.54 -5.45 -3.19
C GLY A 159 -18.82 -6.66 -2.28
N ASP A 160 -18.11 -6.79 -1.17
CA ASP A 160 -18.29 -7.84 -0.14
C ASP A 160 -19.29 -7.46 0.97
N LYS A 161 -20.09 -6.42 0.78
CA LYS A 161 -21.08 -5.89 1.75
C LYS A 161 -20.46 -5.37 3.06
N LYS A 162 -19.16 -5.13 3.08
CA LYS A 162 -18.50 -4.35 4.12
C LYS A 162 -18.45 -2.89 3.71
N THR A 163 -17.97 -2.03 4.59
CA THR A 163 -17.77 -0.62 4.27
C THR A 163 -16.32 -0.20 4.46
N ILE A 164 -15.91 0.81 3.73
CA ILE A 164 -14.73 1.61 4.04
C ILE A 164 -15.19 2.80 4.89
N LYS A 165 -14.74 2.83 6.14
CA LYS A 165 -14.90 3.96 7.05
C LYS A 165 -13.74 4.90 6.89
N ILE A 166 -13.97 6.04 6.29
CA ILE A 166 -12.93 7.03 6.03
C ILE A 166 -12.63 7.77 7.34
N GLN A 167 -11.34 7.87 7.70
CA GLN A 167 -10.86 8.61 8.86
C GLN A 167 -10.21 9.94 8.46
N GLU A 168 -9.46 9.93 7.35
CA GLU A 168 -8.79 11.10 6.80
C GLU A 168 -8.95 11.16 5.28
N ILE A 169 -9.30 12.33 4.78
CA ILE A 169 -9.63 12.59 3.38
C ILE A 169 -8.99 13.88 2.89
N GLN A 170 -8.68 13.93 1.60
CA GLN A 170 -8.15 15.13 0.97
C GLN A 170 -8.94 15.44 -0.32
N ARG A 171 -9.68 16.54 -0.33
CA ARG A 171 -10.28 17.09 -1.55
C ARG A 171 -9.20 17.67 -2.44
N GLN A 172 -9.35 17.53 -3.74
CA GLN A 172 -8.41 18.06 -4.73
C GLN A 172 -8.09 19.55 -4.48
N GLY A 173 -6.79 19.87 -4.43
CA GLY A 173 -6.31 21.24 -4.21
C GLY A 173 -6.46 21.76 -2.76
N LYS A 174 -6.89 20.92 -1.82
CA LYS A 174 -7.04 21.28 -0.39
C LYS A 174 -6.07 20.49 0.48
N LYS A 175 -5.94 20.89 1.74
CA LYS A 175 -5.18 20.14 2.75
C LYS A 175 -5.95 18.89 3.20
N PRO A 176 -5.26 17.85 3.71
CA PRO A 176 -5.90 16.74 4.42
C PRO A 176 -6.76 17.23 5.58
N GLN A 177 -7.87 16.53 5.83
CA GLN A 177 -8.80 16.80 6.92
C GLN A 177 -9.24 15.48 7.54
N ASN A 178 -9.47 15.46 8.86
CA ASN A 178 -10.18 14.35 9.46
C ASN A 178 -11.64 14.36 8.97
N ILE A 179 -12.28 13.19 9.01
CA ILE A 179 -13.61 13.03 8.42
C ILE A 179 -14.66 13.93 9.08
N GLY A 180 -14.58 14.14 10.39
CA GLY A 180 -15.52 15.00 11.13
C GLY A 180 -15.46 16.45 10.63
N GLU A 181 -14.27 17.01 10.49
CA GLU A 181 -14.07 18.38 9.96
C GLU A 181 -14.52 18.47 8.49
N PHE A 182 -14.16 17.47 7.68
CA PHE A 182 -14.56 17.43 6.28
C PHE A 182 -16.08 17.45 6.12
N MET A 183 -16.82 16.70 6.95
CA MET A 183 -18.30 16.60 6.84
C MET A 183 -19.02 17.88 7.22
N LEU A 184 -18.44 18.78 8.03
CA LEU A 184 -19.05 20.08 8.35
C LEU A 184 -19.31 20.95 7.10
N GLY A 185 -18.44 20.85 6.10
CA GLY A 185 -18.54 21.62 4.84
C GLY A 185 -18.84 20.78 3.61
N SER A 186 -19.03 19.47 3.74
CA SER A 186 -19.21 18.56 2.62
C SER A 186 -20.62 18.56 2.06
N GLN A 187 -20.72 18.54 0.71
CA GLN A 187 -21.97 18.30 -0.01
C GLN A 187 -22.25 16.82 -0.25
N ILE A 188 -21.32 15.93 0.09
CA ILE A 188 -21.49 14.49 -0.02
C ILE A 188 -22.37 14.05 1.16
N LYS A 189 -23.48 13.41 0.89
CA LYS A 189 -24.47 13.05 1.91
C LYS A 189 -24.75 11.55 1.90
N LYS A 190 -25.19 11.03 3.03
CA LYS A 190 -25.75 9.68 3.12
C LYS A 190 -26.81 9.43 2.05
N GLY A 191 -26.78 8.24 1.46
CA GLY A 191 -27.64 7.83 0.34
C GLY A 191 -27.11 8.22 -1.05
N ALA A 192 -26.04 9.02 -1.14
CA ALA A 192 -25.37 9.25 -2.41
C ALA A 192 -24.62 7.99 -2.87
N VAL A 193 -24.43 7.85 -4.19
CA VAL A 193 -23.65 6.76 -4.80
C VAL A 193 -22.47 7.39 -5.55
N ILE A 194 -21.32 6.77 -5.43
CA ILE A 194 -20.04 7.20 -6.02
C ILE A 194 -19.68 6.27 -7.18
#